data_37ddb16e2790a2153b0639f56e47b3e3
#
_entry.id   37ddb16e2790a2153b0639f56e47b3e3
#
_cell.length_a   1.000
_cell.length_b   1.000
_cell.length_c   1.000
_cell.angle_alpha   90.00
_cell.angle_beta   90.00
_cell.angle_gamma   90.00
#
_symmetry.space_group_name_H-M   'P 1'
#
loop_
_entity.id
_entity.type
_entity.pdbx_description
1 polymer ?
#
loop_
_entity_poly.entity_id
_entity_poly.type
_entity_poly.pdbx_seq_one_letter_code
_entity_poly.pdbx_strand_id
1 'polypeptide(L)'
;MYTIGQVAAMFQLPISTLRYYDKEGLFPYLKRKAGIRWFSEQELEALRVIECLKKAGLEIRNIKQFMQWCTQGASTYPQRYELFVRQRDAVEAEIRHLQRTLDMIRYKCWYYENAMADGNEERVKTLTPAEMPQEIR
;
A
#
# COMPACT_ATOMS: atom_id res chain seq x y z
N MET A 1 20.13 1.73 -22.20
CA MET A 1 19.53 2.99 -21.74
C MET A 1 18.12 3.15 -22.28
N TYR A 2 17.24 3.72 -21.48
CA TYR A 2 15.81 3.84 -21.82
C TYR A 2 15.35 5.29 -21.62
N THR A 3 14.41 5.72 -22.47
CA THR A 3 13.76 7.02 -22.30
C THR A 3 12.69 6.93 -21.20
N ILE A 4 12.25 8.09 -20.69
CA ILE A 4 11.18 8.13 -19.68
C ILE A 4 9.87 7.50 -20.21
N GLY A 5 9.58 7.68 -21.49
CA GLY A 5 8.39 7.08 -22.11
C GLY A 5 8.46 5.56 -22.17
N GLN A 6 9.65 5.02 -22.50
CA GLN A 6 9.86 3.56 -22.50
C GLN A 6 9.68 2.98 -21.08
N VAL A 7 10.28 3.61 -20.08
CA VAL A 7 10.18 3.16 -18.69
C VAL A 7 8.75 3.24 -18.19
N ALA A 8 8.04 4.31 -18.51
CA ALA A 8 6.63 4.47 -18.16
C ALA A 8 5.80 3.31 -18.72
N ALA A 9 6.03 2.95 -19.97
CA ALA A 9 5.33 1.81 -20.61
C ALA A 9 5.69 0.48 -19.95
N MET A 10 6.98 0.25 -19.65
CA MET A 10 7.45 -0.98 -19.01
C MET A 10 6.82 -1.21 -17.63
N PHE A 11 6.62 -0.14 -16.86
CA PHE A 11 6.10 -0.21 -15.49
C PHE A 11 4.62 0.13 -15.38
N GLN A 12 3.98 0.46 -16.51
CA GLN A 12 2.58 0.87 -16.54
C GLN A 12 2.31 2.06 -15.60
N LEU A 13 3.20 3.04 -15.64
CA LEU A 13 3.12 4.26 -14.84
C LEU A 13 2.97 5.47 -15.75
N PRO A 14 2.27 6.53 -15.28
CA PRO A 14 2.28 7.80 -15.98
C PRO A 14 3.69 8.40 -16.01
N ILE A 15 4.03 9.08 -17.10
CA ILE A 15 5.32 9.79 -17.21
C ILE A 15 5.46 10.80 -16.07
N SER A 16 4.36 11.48 -15.71
CA SER A 16 4.35 12.45 -14.60
C SER A 16 4.79 11.84 -13.27
N THR A 17 4.49 10.58 -13.03
CA THR A 17 4.93 9.86 -11.82
C THR A 17 6.45 9.72 -11.80
N LEU A 18 7.05 9.36 -12.94
CA LEU A 18 8.50 9.23 -13.04
C LEU A 18 9.20 10.58 -12.90
N ARG A 19 8.63 11.64 -13.45
CA ARG A 19 9.16 13.00 -13.26
C ARG A 19 9.10 13.42 -11.79
N TYR A 20 8.02 13.07 -11.12
CA TYR A 20 7.85 13.33 -9.69
C TYR A 20 8.93 12.60 -8.88
N TYR A 21 9.18 11.32 -9.15
CA TYR A 21 10.21 10.55 -8.46
C TYR A 21 11.60 11.14 -8.68
N ASP A 22 11.90 11.58 -9.91
CA ASP A 22 13.16 12.24 -10.21
C ASP A 22 13.30 13.54 -9.42
N LYS A 23 12.24 14.35 -9.40
CA LYS A 23 12.22 15.61 -8.64
C LYS A 23 12.42 15.36 -7.15
N GLU A 24 11.86 14.28 -6.60
CA GLU A 24 12.03 13.92 -5.19
C GLU A 24 13.39 13.30 -4.88
N GLY A 25 14.24 13.13 -5.90
CA GLY A 25 15.61 12.64 -5.70
C GLY A 25 15.74 11.14 -5.61
N LEU A 26 14.76 10.39 -6.12
CA LEU A 26 14.79 8.93 -6.07
C LEU A 26 15.71 8.30 -7.12
N PHE A 27 16.16 9.09 -8.10
CA PHE A 27 17.12 8.65 -9.12
C PHE A 27 18.35 9.56 -9.10
N PRO A 28 19.19 9.50 -8.05
CA PRO A 28 20.29 10.46 -7.88
C PRO A 28 21.36 10.38 -8.96
N TYR A 29 21.46 9.25 -9.66
CA TYR A 29 22.46 9.04 -10.69
C TYR A 29 21.88 9.07 -12.11
N LEU A 30 20.63 9.54 -12.25
CA LEU A 30 19.95 9.63 -13.54
C LEU A 30 20.73 10.56 -14.46
N LYS A 31 21.07 10.08 -15.67
CA LYS A 31 21.80 10.86 -16.66
C LYS A 31 20.84 11.67 -17.52
N ARG A 32 21.29 12.87 -17.91
CA ARG A 32 20.57 13.73 -18.84
C ARG A 32 21.52 14.14 -19.96
N LYS A 33 21.06 14.00 -21.21
CA LYS A 33 21.76 14.47 -22.40
C LYS A 33 20.81 15.33 -23.20
N ALA A 34 21.19 16.57 -23.49
CA ALA A 34 20.37 17.52 -24.24
C ALA A 34 18.95 17.65 -23.62
N GLY A 35 18.86 17.67 -22.28
CA GLY A 35 17.61 17.78 -21.56
C GLY A 35 16.78 16.51 -21.50
N ILE A 36 17.24 15.42 -22.10
CA ILE A 36 16.53 14.13 -22.13
C ILE A 36 17.05 13.24 -21.01
N ARG A 37 16.11 12.67 -20.23
CA ARG A 37 16.42 11.70 -19.17
C ARG A 37 16.70 10.32 -19.76
N TRP A 38 17.80 9.70 -19.33
CA TRP A 38 18.18 8.35 -19.76
C TRP A 38 18.28 7.45 -18.55
N PHE A 39 17.44 6.41 -18.54
CA PHE A 39 17.35 5.45 -17.43
C PHE A 39 18.21 4.23 -17.75
N SER A 40 19.09 3.86 -16.82
CA SER A 40 19.90 2.62 -16.90
C SER A 40 19.20 1.50 -16.16
N GLU A 41 19.79 0.28 -16.23
CA GLU A 41 19.30 -0.85 -15.45
C GLU A 41 19.28 -0.55 -13.94
N GLN A 42 20.21 0.27 -13.47
CA GLN A 42 20.25 0.70 -12.06
C GLN A 42 19.00 1.48 -11.67
N GLU A 43 18.56 2.40 -12.52
CA GLU A 43 17.32 3.15 -12.28
C GLU A 43 16.09 2.27 -12.37
N LEU A 44 16.09 1.28 -13.27
CA LEU A 44 14.98 0.33 -13.35
C LEU A 44 14.88 -0.52 -12.08
N GLU A 45 16.01 -0.96 -11.54
CA GLU A 45 16.03 -1.71 -10.28
C GLU A 45 15.55 -0.84 -9.12
N ALA A 46 16.00 0.41 -9.06
CA ALA A 46 15.52 1.38 -8.07
C ALA A 46 14.01 1.56 -8.18
N LEU A 47 13.48 1.65 -9.39
CA LEU A 47 12.04 1.81 -9.61
C LEU A 47 11.25 0.58 -9.15
N ARG A 48 11.77 -0.63 -9.33
CA ARG A 48 11.14 -1.86 -8.80
C ARG A 48 11.02 -1.79 -7.28
N VAL A 49 12.06 -1.36 -6.60
CA VAL A 49 12.06 -1.19 -5.15
C VAL A 49 11.03 -0.13 -4.73
N ILE A 50 11.03 1.02 -5.39
CA ILE A 50 10.09 2.11 -5.11
C ILE A 50 8.64 1.60 -5.22
N GLU A 51 8.30 0.94 -6.32
CA GLU A 51 6.95 0.45 -6.54
C GLU A 51 6.55 -0.63 -5.53
N CYS A 52 7.47 -1.52 -5.16
CA CYS A 52 7.25 -2.52 -4.12
C CYS A 52 6.91 -1.87 -2.77
N LEU A 53 7.69 -0.88 -2.36
CA LEU A 53 7.51 -0.21 -1.07
C LEU A 53 6.26 0.68 -1.06
N LYS A 54 5.90 1.28 -2.18
CA LYS A 54 4.63 2.01 -2.32
C LYS A 54 3.44 1.09 -2.12
N LYS A 55 3.47 -0.09 -2.72
CA LYS A 55 2.41 -1.10 -2.52
C LYS A 55 2.29 -1.53 -1.07
N ALA A 56 3.41 -1.53 -0.34
CA ALA A 56 3.42 -1.82 1.10
C ALA A 56 2.91 -0.66 1.94
N GLY A 57 2.55 0.48 1.32
CA GLY A 57 1.97 1.63 2.02
C GLY A 57 2.95 2.66 2.52
N LEU A 58 4.24 2.55 2.16
CA LEU A 58 5.24 3.53 2.58
C LEU A 58 5.12 4.83 1.79
N GLU A 59 5.29 5.95 2.47
CA GLU A 59 5.33 7.26 1.83
C GLU A 59 6.65 7.47 1.09
N ILE A 60 6.64 8.33 0.08
CA ILE A 60 7.81 8.61 -0.76
C ILE A 60 9.02 9.06 0.08
N ARG A 61 8.81 9.91 1.08
CA ARG A 61 9.90 10.36 1.96
C ARG A 61 10.57 9.19 2.70
N ASN A 62 9.81 8.19 3.11
CA ASN A 62 10.33 7.01 3.80
C ASN A 62 11.04 6.08 2.82
N ILE A 63 10.54 5.96 1.60
CA ILE A 63 11.19 5.19 0.53
C ILE A 63 12.54 5.81 0.20
N LYS A 64 12.59 7.13 0.04
CA LYS A 64 13.84 7.86 -0.21
C LYS A 64 14.84 7.63 0.92
N GLN A 65 14.41 7.73 2.18
CA GLN A 65 15.27 7.49 3.33
C GLN A 65 15.79 6.05 3.35
N PHE A 66 14.93 5.07 3.07
CA PHE A 66 15.32 3.67 2.97
C PHE A 66 16.41 3.47 1.91
N MET A 67 16.22 4.04 0.73
CA MET A 67 17.20 3.93 -0.35
C MET A 67 18.54 4.58 0.00
N GLN A 68 18.51 5.71 0.72
CA GLN A 68 19.72 6.33 1.22
C GLN A 68 20.44 5.45 2.25
N TRP A 69 19.71 4.82 3.16
CA TRP A 69 20.29 3.88 4.10
C TRP A 69 20.94 2.69 3.40
N CYS A 70 20.33 2.20 2.31
CA CYS A 70 20.90 1.09 1.54
C CYS A 70 22.29 1.43 0.98
N THR A 71 22.57 2.68 0.65
CA THR A 71 23.88 3.10 0.16
C THR A 71 24.93 3.16 1.27
N GLN A 72 24.49 3.23 2.53
CA GLN A 72 25.37 3.36 3.70
C GLN A 72 25.78 2.00 4.29
N GLY A 73 25.22 0.91 3.78
CA GLY A 73 25.61 -0.44 4.16
C GLY A 73 25.04 -0.93 5.49
N ALA A 74 25.68 -1.94 6.07
CA ALA A 74 25.20 -2.68 7.23
C ALA A 74 24.98 -1.84 8.48
N SER A 75 25.68 -0.69 8.62
CA SER A 75 25.49 0.19 9.76
C SER A 75 24.07 0.72 9.88
N THR A 76 23.29 0.69 8.81
CA THR A 76 21.90 1.19 8.77
C THR A 76 20.86 0.07 8.87
N TYR A 77 21.25 -1.17 9.11
CA TYR A 77 20.29 -2.27 9.27
C TYR A 77 19.27 -2.02 10.38
N PRO A 78 19.67 -1.51 11.57
CA PRO A 78 18.69 -1.23 12.61
C PRO A 78 17.61 -0.23 12.18
N GLN A 79 17.98 0.83 11.48
CA GLN A 79 17.04 1.84 10.99
C GLN A 79 16.10 1.25 9.92
N ARG A 80 16.63 0.44 9.01
CA ARG A 80 15.82 -0.23 7.98
C ARG A 80 14.83 -1.19 8.61
N TYR A 81 15.29 -1.98 9.59
CA TYR A 81 14.44 -2.91 10.31
C TYR A 81 13.31 -2.17 11.02
N GLU A 82 13.64 -1.10 11.76
CA GLU A 82 12.64 -0.32 12.49
C GLU A 82 11.58 0.28 11.55
N LEU A 83 11.97 0.74 10.37
CA LEU A 83 11.04 1.25 9.37
C LEU A 83 9.98 0.18 9.01
N PHE A 84 10.42 -1.04 8.75
CA PHE A 84 9.51 -2.12 8.39
C PHE A 84 8.70 -2.63 9.57
N VAL A 85 9.24 -2.62 10.79
CA VAL A 85 8.47 -2.95 12.00
C VAL A 85 7.30 -2.00 12.16
N ARG A 86 7.53 -0.70 12.03
CA ARG A 86 6.47 0.31 12.13
C ARG A 86 5.41 0.12 11.05
N GLN A 87 5.83 -0.17 9.82
CA GLN A 87 4.90 -0.38 8.72
C GLN A 87 4.09 -1.67 8.93
N ARG A 88 4.73 -2.74 9.38
CA ARG A 88 4.03 -3.99 9.74
C ARG A 88 2.96 -3.73 10.79
N ASP A 89 3.30 -3.01 11.85
CA ASP A 89 2.37 -2.73 12.95
C ASP A 89 1.19 -1.88 12.46
N ALA A 90 1.46 -0.91 11.58
CA ALA A 90 0.39 -0.08 10.99
C ALA A 90 -0.55 -0.92 10.12
N VAL A 91 -0.01 -1.82 9.30
CA VAL A 91 -0.81 -2.69 8.43
C VAL A 91 -1.63 -3.68 9.28
N GLU A 92 -1.04 -4.24 10.32
CA GLU A 92 -1.77 -5.14 11.23
C GLU A 92 -2.93 -4.42 11.92
N ALA A 93 -2.74 -3.17 12.33
CA ALA A 93 -3.80 -2.36 12.93
C ALA A 93 -4.92 -2.10 11.91
N GLU A 94 -4.55 -1.84 10.65
CA GLU A 94 -5.52 -1.63 9.57
C GLU A 94 -6.32 -2.92 9.28
N ILE A 95 -5.67 -4.06 9.27
CA ILE A 95 -6.33 -5.36 9.10
C ILE A 95 -7.36 -5.57 10.21
N ARG A 96 -6.98 -5.31 11.46
CA ARG A 96 -7.91 -5.43 12.60
C ARG A 96 -9.11 -4.48 12.45
N HIS A 97 -8.85 -3.25 12.01
CA HIS A 97 -9.92 -2.29 11.78
C HIS A 97 -10.88 -2.76 10.67
N LEU A 98 -10.32 -3.23 9.55
CA LEU A 98 -11.13 -3.74 8.44
C LEU A 98 -11.91 -5.00 8.84
N GLN A 99 -11.33 -5.85 9.67
CA GLN A 99 -12.04 -7.03 10.18
C GLN A 99 -13.27 -6.62 11.00
N ARG A 100 -13.12 -5.63 11.91
CA ARG A 100 -14.25 -5.12 12.68
C ARG A 100 -15.32 -4.51 11.78
N THR A 101 -14.89 -3.77 10.77
CA THR A 101 -15.82 -3.18 9.79
C THR A 101 -16.57 -4.27 9.03
N LEU A 102 -15.87 -5.31 8.60
CA LEU A 102 -16.48 -6.43 7.89
C LEU A 102 -17.49 -7.16 8.78
N ASP A 103 -17.14 -7.37 10.05
CA ASP A 103 -18.04 -8.02 11.00
C ASP A 103 -19.34 -7.22 11.17
N MET A 104 -19.24 -5.90 11.25
CA MET A 104 -20.40 -5.02 11.33
C MET A 104 -21.26 -5.10 10.07
N ILE A 105 -20.61 -5.11 8.90
CA ILE A 105 -21.32 -5.20 7.61
C ILE A 105 -22.01 -6.57 7.48
N ARG A 106 -21.33 -7.66 7.87
CA ARG A 106 -21.92 -9.00 7.87
C ARG A 106 -23.15 -9.08 8.76
N TYR A 107 -23.10 -8.45 9.93
CA TYR A 107 -24.25 -8.34 10.80
C TYR A 107 -25.42 -7.63 10.12
N LYS A 108 -25.15 -6.50 9.45
CA LYS A 108 -26.18 -5.76 8.72
C LYS A 108 -26.79 -6.59 7.58
N CYS A 109 -25.98 -7.32 6.85
CA CYS A 109 -26.48 -8.21 5.79
C CYS A 109 -27.40 -9.26 6.36
N TRP A 110 -26.98 -9.94 7.43
CA TRP A 110 -27.80 -10.94 8.11
C TRP A 110 -29.09 -10.33 8.63
N TYR A 111 -29.01 -9.17 9.25
CA TYR A 111 -30.15 -8.45 9.81
C TYR A 111 -31.23 -8.21 8.73
N TYR A 112 -30.84 -7.65 7.60
CA TYR A 112 -31.77 -7.32 6.54
C TYR A 112 -32.25 -8.53 5.73
N GLU A 113 -31.46 -9.59 5.64
CA GLU A 113 -31.94 -10.86 5.10
C GLU A 113 -33.13 -11.37 5.90
N ASN A 114 -33.04 -11.30 7.23
CA ASN A 114 -34.15 -11.70 8.11
C ASN A 114 -35.33 -10.72 8.00
N ALA A 115 -35.06 -9.42 7.99
CA ALA A 115 -36.12 -8.43 7.85
C ALA A 115 -36.89 -8.59 6.53
N MET A 116 -36.18 -8.85 5.43
CA MET A 116 -36.82 -9.10 4.14
C MET A 116 -37.64 -10.38 4.14
N ALA A 117 -37.12 -11.44 4.75
CA ALA A 117 -37.85 -12.72 4.83
C ALA A 117 -39.16 -12.58 5.63
N ASP A 118 -39.14 -11.78 6.68
CA ASP A 118 -40.31 -11.56 7.55
C ASP A 118 -41.22 -10.44 7.03
N GLY A 119 -40.72 -9.55 6.19
CA GLY A 119 -41.43 -8.36 5.74
C GLY A 119 -41.47 -7.23 6.76
N ASN A 120 -40.77 -7.37 7.90
CA ASN A 120 -40.63 -6.36 8.96
C ASN A 120 -39.43 -6.71 9.85
N GLU A 121 -39.11 -5.83 10.80
CA GLU A 121 -37.94 -5.99 11.66
C GLU A 121 -38.27 -6.50 13.07
N GLU A 122 -39.53 -6.82 13.36
CA GLU A 122 -39.98 -7.11 14.72
C GLU A 122 -39.24 -8.29 15.37
N ARG A 123 -39.05 -9.37 14.63
CA ARG A 123 -38.37 -10.56 15.14
C ARG A 123 -36.86 -10.33 15.23
N VAL A 124 -36.24 -9.84 14.14
CA VAL A 124 -34.78 -9.75 14.05
C VAL A 124 -34.21 -8.75 15.05
N LYS A 125 -34.86 -7.62 15.31
CA LYS A 125 -34.38 -6.62 16.26
C LYS A 125 -34.43 -7.07 17.71
N THR A 126 -35.18 -8.14 18.03
CA THR A 126 -35.27 -8.69 19.38
C THR A 126 -34.36 -9.89 19.60
N LEU A 127 -33.68 -10.37 18.55
CA LEU A 127 -32.77 -11.53 18.69
C LEU A 127 -31.57 -11.17 19.56
N THR A 128 -31.22 -12.11 20.45
CA THR A 128 -30.03 -11.98 21.29
C THR A 128 -28.81 -12.57 20.55
N PRO A 129 -27.57 -12.24 20.97
CA PRO A 129 -26.38 -12.83 20.37
C PRO A 129 -26.40 -14.39 20.36
N ALA A 130 -26.99 -15.01 21.38
CA ALA A 130 -27.10 -16.48 21.44
C ALA A 130 -27.99 -17.06 20.34
N GLU A 131 -28.92 -16.27 19.82
CA GLU A 131 -29.86 -16.67 18.76
C GLU A 131 -29.33 -16.39 17.36
N MET A 132 -28.17 -15.70 17.25
CA MET A 132 -27.55 -15.37 15.98
C MET A 132 -26.61 -16.49 15.52
N PRO A 133 -26.39 -16.66 14.19
CA PRO A 133 -25.36 -17.58 13.71
C PRO A 133 -24.00 -17.22 14.31
N GLN A 134 -23.15 -18.25 14.49
CA GLN A 134 -21.85 -18.05 15.14
C GLN A 134 -20.97 -17.07 14.36
N GLU A 135 -21.04 -17.07 13.03
CA GLU A 135 -20.26 -16.18 12.18
C GLU A 135 -20.71 -14.72 12.23
N ILE A 136 -21.86 -14.44 12.88
CA ILE A 136 -22.43 -13.08 13.00
C ILE A 136 -22.19 -12.51 14.42
N ARG A 137 -21.96 -13.37 15.41
CA ARG A 137 -21.80 -12.95 16.83
C ARG A 137 -20.59 -12.05 17.09
#